data_b8ba8e83da07746109a6e7143db4e176
#
_entry.id   b8ba8e83da07746109a6e7143db4e176
#
_cell.length_a   1.000
_cell.length_b   1.000
_cell.length_c   1.000
_cell.angle_alpha   90.00
_cell.angle_beta   90.00
_cell.angle_gamma   90.00
#
_symmetry.space_group_name_H-M   'P 1'
#
loop_
_entity.id
_entity.type
_entity.pdbx_description
1 polymer ?
#
loop_
_entity_poly.entity_id
_entity_poly.type
_entity_poly.pdbx_seq_one_letter_code
_entity_poly.pdbx_strand_id
1 'polypeptide(L)' 'MNKTELIDAIAAAADLSKADAGRALDAVVDSVTDAL' A
#
# COMPACT_ATOMS: atom_id res chain seq x y z
N MET A 1 -13.54 2.84 2.74
CA MET A 1 -12.25 3.22 2.12
C MET A 1 -11.97 2.29 0.95
N ASN A 2 -11.58 2.80 -0.18
CA ASN A 2 -11.20 1.96 -1.32
C ASN A 2 -9.67 1.88 -1.43
N LYS A 3 -9.18 1.07 -2.38
CA LYS A 3 -7.74 0.86 -2.56
C LYS A 3 -7.01 2.17 -2.88
N THR A 4 -7.59 3.01 -3.72
CA THR A 4 -6.98 4.29 -4.10
C THR A 4 -6.83 5.21 -2.89
N GLU A 5 -7.85 5.30 -2.06
CA GLU A 5 -7.79 6.12 -0.84
C GLU A 5 -6.75 5.59 0.14
N LEU A 6 -6.64 4.28 0.24
CA LEU A 6 -5.64 3.65 1.11
C LEU A 6 -4.22 3.96 0.61
N ILE A 7 -3.99 3.89 -0.70
CA ILE A 7 -2.70 4.24 -1.29
C ILE A 7 -2.37 5.70 -1.02
N ASP A 8 -3.34 6.60 -1.17
CA ASP A 8 -3.14 8.02 -0.89
C ASP A 8 -2.76 8.26 0.58
N ALA A 9 -3.42 7.56 1.50
CA ALA A 9 -3.12 7.66 2.92
C ALA A 9 -1.71 7.15 3.25
N ILE A 10 -1.31 6.04 2.65
CA ILE A 10 0.04 5.47 2.83
C ILE A 10 1.08 6.44 2.28
N ALA A 11 0.86 6.98 1.10
CA ALA A 11 1.78 7.92 0.48
C ALA A 11 2.03 9.14 1.37
N ALA A 12 0.96 9.69 1.94
CA ALA A 12 1.05 10.83 2.84
C ALA A 12 1.75 10.47 4.15
N ALA A 13 1.39 9.35 4.75
CA ALA A 13 1.92 8.95 6.05
C ALA A 13 3.40 8.56 5.99
N ALA A 14 3.83 7.94 4.89
CA ALA A 14 5.20 7.46 4.72
C ALA A 14 6.06 8.39 3.87
N ASP A 15 5.51 9.49 3.38
CA ASP A 15 6.20 10.45 2.50
C ASP A 15 6.70 9.76 1.23
N LEU A 16 5.86 8.92 0.65
CA LEU A 16 6.15 8.18 -0.58
C LEU A 16 5.36 8.75 -1.75
N SER A 17 5.84 8.50 -2.98
CA SER A 17 5.03 8.71 -4.16
C SER A 17 3.86 7.72 -4.17
N LYS A 18 2.80 8.02 -4.92
CA LYS A 18 1.66 7.11 -5.03
C LYS A 18 2.05 5.77 -5.65
N ALA A 19 2.98 5.78 -6.62
CA ALA A 19 3.51 4.57 -7.22
C ALA A 19 4.22 3.69 -6.18
N ASP A 20 5.06 4.29 -5.35
CA ASP A 20 5.77 3.57 -4.29
C ASP A 20 4.81 3.09 -3.21
N ALA A 21 3.82 3.90 -2.84
CA ALA A 21 2.80 3.52 -1.87
C ALA A 21 1.97 2.33 -2.38
N GLY A 22 1.63 2.32 -3.66
CA GLY A 22 0.93 1.19 -4.28
C GLY A 22 1.75 -0.09 -4.23
N ARG A 23 3.05 0.00 -4.51
CA ARG A 23 3.97 -1.14 -4.42
C ARG A 23 4.09 -1.66 -2.98
N ALA A 24 4.14 -0.74 -2.02
CA ALA A 24 4.18 -1.12 -0.61
C ALA A 24 2.91 -1.86 -0.19
N LEU A 25 1.75 -1.37 -0.62
CA LEU A 25 0.48 -2.03 -0.33
C LEU A 25 0.43 -3.43 -0.97
N ASP A 26 0.84 -3.56 -2.22
CA ASP A 26 0.86 -4.86 -2.90
C ASP A 26 1.79 -5.84 -2.17
N ALA A 27 2.95 -5.37 -1.69
CA ALA A 27 3.88 -6.21 -0.94
C ALA A 27 3.26 -6.70 0.37
N VAL A 28 2.51 -5.85 1.07
CA VAL A 28 1.82 -6.24 2.30
C VAL A 28 0.77 -7.30 2.02
N VAL A 29 -0.05 -7.09 0.98
CA VAL A 29 -1.10 -8.05 0.60
C VAL A 29 -0.48 -9.40 0.22
N ASP A 30 0.56 -9.40 -0.59
CA ASP A 30 1.26 -10.62 -1.00
C ASP A 30 1.86 -11.35 0.20
N SER A 31 2.47 -10.61 1.13
CA SER A 31 3.07 -11.21 2.33
C SER A 31 2.04 -11.87 3.22
N VAL A 32 0.88 -11.25 3.39
CA VAL A 32 -0.22 -11.82 4.18
C VAL A 32 -0.77 -13.07 3.50
N THR A 33 -0.93 -13.04 2.18
CA THR A 33 -1.41 -14.18 1.41
C THR A 33 -0.45 -15.36 1.53
N ASP A 34 0.84 -15.11 1.44
CA ASP A 34 1.86 -16.15 1.58
C ASP A 34 1.92 -16.74 2.99
N ALA A 35 1.64 -15.93 4.00
CA ALA A 35 1.66 -16.36 5.39
C ALA A 35 0.48 -17.26 5.76
N LEU A 36 -0.59 -17.17 5.01
CA LEU A 36 -1.80 -17.97 5.25
C LEU A 36 -1.84 -19.22 4.39
#